data_2a128975db026f86120adb50ad21a4be
#
_entry.id   2a128975db026f86120adb50ad21a4be
#
_cell.length_a   1.000
_cell.length_b   1.000
_cell.length_c   1.000
_cell.angle_alpha   90.00
_cell.angle_beta   90.00
_cell.angle_gamma   90.00
#
_symmetry.space_group_name_H-M   'P 1'
#
loop_
_entity.id
_entity.type
_entity.pdbx_description
1 polymer ?
#
loop_
_entity_poly.entity_id
_entity_poly.type
_entity_poly.pdbx_seq_one_letter_code
_entity_poly.pdbx_strand_id
1 'polypeptide(L)'
;LKNYDTNDNDGVRNPAKVYFGNNNQQWWIAGSQSNDSLTLFSASSMGDGVQFEANYMANKTYDDKWNCTYPDGEPAEVFPNHYGASYIRNVTLKEMETSFFTSSEQALINETTIYTDDTKNNSVYSTTDKLYLAYGDQEDYNHITVGKNSANDLNDGLRIDPSYWGKSVLELFWIRSPFVSNDDPNDGSSVLTAWPSKNYPAFNGAQTSNVEKIRPAFELNSSTILFASAVPSATSTGNLTLQDTDGDGAFTLRYDASKYSKNLGSAVISYDESKVILTDVPNGTYLVAQNSNGTYAKQITNETEVSASG
;
A
#
# COMPACT_ATOMS: atom_id res chain seq x y z
N LEU A 1 -12.58 7.00 5.03
CA LEU A 1 -11.16 6.90 4.65
C LEU A 1 -10.95 7.16 3.15
N LYS A 2 -11.83 6.63 2.31
CA LYS A 2 -11.76 6.77 0.84
C LYS A 2 -11.76 8.23 0.35
N ASN A 3 -12.33 9.15 1.13
CA ASN A 3 -12.44 10.56 0.80
C ASN A 3 -11.54 11.44 1.69
N TYR A 4 -10.65 10.84 2.46
CA TYR A 4 -9.71 11.58 3.28
C TYR A 4 -8.55 12.04 2.37
N ASP A 5 -8.86 13.01 1.55
CA ASP A 5 -7.88 13.74 0.76
C ASP A 5 -7.64 15.07 1.48
N THR A 6 -6.50 15.19 2.08
CA THR A 6 -6.01 16.44 2.67
C THR A 6 -5.41 17.31 1.57
N ASN A 7 -6.17 17.59 0.52
CA ASN A 7 -5.79 18.58 -0.45
C ASN A 7 -6.08 19.97 0.16
N ASP A 8 -5.12 20.46 0.92
CA ASP A 8 -5.22 21.72 1.65
C ASP A 8 -4.93 22.97 0.81
N ASN A 9 -4.94 22.86 -0.52
CA ASN A 9 -4.67 23.93 -1.49
C ASN A 9 -3.30 24.62 -1.34
N ASP A 10 -2.42 24.15 -0.49
CA ASP A 10 -1.06 24.70 -0.33
C ASP A 10 -0.06 24.10 -1.33
N GLY A 11 -0.50 23.22 -2.19
CA GLY A 11 0.31 22.48 -3.16
C GLY A 11 1.12 21.34 -2.54
N VAL A 12 0.97 21.09 -1.25
CA VAL A 12 1.56 19.95 -0.53
C VAL A 12 0.45 18.96 -0.22
N ARG A 13 0.35 17.91 -0.98
CA ARG A 13 -0.59 16.85 -0.68
C ARG A 13 -0.01 15.93 0.39
N ASN A 14 -0.66 15.86 1.54
CA ASN A 14 -0.35 14.89 2.59
C ASN A 14 -1.34 13.74 2.49
N PRO A 15 -0.94 12.55 2.02
CA PRO A 15 -1.84 11.41 1.98
C PRO A 15 -2.24 11.03 3.39
N ALA A 16 -3.49 10.62 3.57
CA ALA A 16 -3.92 10.03 4.81
C ALA A 16 -3.08 8.79 5.12
N LYS A 17 -2.71 8.64 6.37
CA LYS A 17 -1.88 7.53 6.84
C LYS A 17 -2.67 6.64 7.78
N VAL A 18 -2.36 5.35 7.74
CA VAL A 18 -2.90 4.35 8.65
C VAL A 18 -1.80 3.49 9.20
N TYR A 19 -1.99 3.01 10.42
CA TYR A 19 -1.17 1.93 10.98
C TYR A 19 -1.79 0.58 10.63
N PHE A 20 -0.99 -0.31 10.08
CA PHE A 20 -1.38 -1.68 9.80
C PHE A 20 -0.15 -2.57 9.77
N GLY A 21 -0.24 -3.76 10.39
CA GLY A 21 0.89 -4.66 10.56
C GLY A 21 1.65 -4.44 11.87
N ASN A 22 2.73 -5.20 12.02
CA ASN A 22 3.59 -5.16 13.19
C ASN A 22 4.42 -3.86 13.25
N ASN A 23 4.95 -3.54 14.42
CA ASN A 23 5.91 -2.45 14.64
C ASN A 23 5.41 -1.04 14.26
N ASN A 24 4.11 -0.79 14.36
CA ASN A 24 3.52 0.51 14.01
C ASN A 24 3.87 0.96 12.58
N GLN A 25 3.91 0.04 11.65
CA GLN A 25 4.17 0.38 10.24
C GLN A 25 3.07 1.32 9.72
N GLN A 26 3.49 2.44 9.20
CA GLN A 26 2.60 3.42 8.58
C GLN A 26 2.47 3.18 7.08
N TRP A 27 1.25 3.38 6.60
CA TRP A 27 0.90 3.26 5.19
C TRP A 27 0.14 4.48 4.72
N TRP A 28 0.47 4.98 3.56
CA TRP A 28 -0.34 5.97 2.88
C TRP A 28 -1.55 5.32 2.25
N ILE A 29 -2.71 5.97 2.35
CA ILE A 29 -3.89 5.60 1.59
C ILE A 29 -3.73 6.22 0.21
N ALA A 30 -3.32 5.41 -0.77
CA ALA A 30 -3.18 5.86 -2.15
C ALA A 30 -4.54 6.10 -2.81
N GLY A 31 -5.55 5.34 -2.40
CA GLY A 31 -6.90 5.46 -2.91
C GLY A 31 -7.69 4.17 -2.81
N SER A 32 -8.67 4.02 -3.68
CA SER A 32 -9.50 2.82 -3.79
C SER A 32 -9.92 2.62 -5.24
N GLN A 33 -9.61 1.46 -5.79
CA GLN A 33 -9.98 1.07 -7.13
C GLN A 33 -11.29 0.25 -7.17
N SER A 34 -11.83 -0.12 -6.02
CA SER A 34 -13.15 -0.76 -5.89
C SER A 34 -13.82 -0.32 -4.59
N ASN A 35 -15.12 -0.64 -4.45
CA ASN A 35 -15.86 -0.28 -3.23
C ASN A 35 -15.37 -1.01 -1.99
N ASP A 36 -14.73 -2.16 -2.16
CA ASP A 36 -14.35 -3.08 -1.09
C ASP A 36 -12.84 -3.20 -0.91
N SER A 37 -12.05 -2.30 -1.48
CA SER A 37 -10.61 -2.29 -1.31
C SER A 37 -10.05 -0.89 -1.04
N LEU A 38 -8.95 -0.84 -0.30
CA LEU A 38 -8.09 0.33 -0.14
C LEU A 38 -6.69 -0.05 -0.61
N THR A 39 -6.14 0.74 -1.52
CA THR A 39 -4.74 0.60 -1.92
C THR A 39 -3.85 1.34 -0.92
N LEU A 40 -2.97 0.61 -0.29
CA LEU A 40 -2.02 1.12 0.69
C LEU A 40 -0.60 1.04 0.14
N PHE A 41 0.17 2.11 0.35
CA PHE A 41 1.57 2.20 -0.02
C PHE A 41 2.41 2.54 1.21
N SER A 42 3.55 1.87 1.40
CA SER A 42 4.39 2.09 2.57
C SER A 42 4.83 3.56 2.69
N ALA A 43 4.55 4.18 3.85
CA ALA A 43 4.89 5.58 4.09
C ALA A 43 6.41 5.80 4.26
N SER A 44 7.16 4.75 4.57
CA SER A 44 8.61 4.75 4.71
C SER A 44 9.20 3.45 4.20
N SER A 45 10.51 3.41 4.05
CA SER A 45 11.21 2.18 3.74
C SER A 45 11.01 1.12 4.81
N MET A 46 10.83 -0.13 4.41
CA MET A 46 10.61 -1.28 5.28
C MET A 46 11.83 -2.20 5.26
N GLY A 47 12.30 -2.54 6.45
CA GLY A 47 13.47 -3.41 6.62
C GLY A 47 14.80 -2.80 6.13
N ASP A 48 15.79 -3.64 6.03
CA ASP A 48 17.09 -3.29 5.46
C ASP A 48 17.03 -3.22 3.93
N GLY A 49 18.04 -2.63 3.32
CA GLY A 49 18.14 -2.65 1.86
C GLY A 49 18.36 -4.08 1.34
N VAL A 50 17.85 -4.35 0.15
CA VAL A 50 17.96 -5.66 -0.52
C VAL A 50 18.33 -5.52 -1.98
N GLN A 51 18.87 -6.59 -2.56
CA GLN A 51 19.07 -6.68 -3.99
C GLN A 51 17.75 -7.02 -4.69
N PHE A 52 17.51 -6.42 -5.85
CA PHE A 52 16.39 -6.82 -6.69
C PHE A 52 16.60 -8.25 -7.23
N GLU A 53 17.80 -8.48 -7.75
CA GLU A 53 18.29 -9.78 -8.19
C GLU A 53 19.82 -9.81 -8.06
N ALA A 54 20.36 -10.86 -7.47
CA ALA A 54 21.79 -10.94 -7.20
C ALA A 54 22.65 -11.14 -8.47
N ASN A 55 22.15 -11.91 -9.42
CA ASN A 55 22.85 -12.17 -10.68
C ASN A 55 22.33 -11.26 -11.79
N TYR A 56 22.93 -10.08 -11.91
CA TYR A 56 22.54 -9.06 -12.89
C TYR A 56 23.07 -9.28 -14.30
N MET A 57 24.00 -10.23 -14.50
CA MET A 57 24.68 -10.44 -15.79
C MET A 57 24.11 -11.60 -16.60
N ALA A 58 23.31 -12.47 -16.03
CA ALA A 58 22.84 -13.66 -16.69
C ALA A 58 21.33 -13.66 -16.86
N ASN A 59 20.89 -13.94 -18.09
CA ASN A 59 19.49 -14.26 -18.34
C ASN A 59 19.07 -15.46 -17.48
N LYS A 60 17.80 -15.47 -17.13
CA LYS A 60 17.19 -16.56 -16.36
C LYS A 60 16.33 -17.40 -17.29
N THR A 61 16.51 -18.71 -17.27
CA THR A 61 15.54 -19.63 -17.89
C THR A 61 14.21 -19.46 -17.19
N TYR A 62 13.13 -19.37 -17.96
CA TYR A 62 11.80 -19.21 -17.39
C TYR A 62 11.44 -20.40 -16.47
N ASP A 63 10.80 -20.12 -15.35
CA ASP A 63 10.32 -21.11 -14.38
C ASP A 63 8.85 -20.83 -14.04
N ASP A 64 7.98 -21.80 -14.29
CA ASP A 64 6.54 -21.75 -14.02
C ASP A 64 6.20 -21.39 -12.56
N LYS A 65 7.12 -21.66 -11.63
CA LYS A 65 6.94 -21.31 -10.21
C LYS A 65 6.86 -19.82 -9.95
N TRP A 66 7.28 -19.00 -10.91
CA TRP A 66 7.12 -17.54 -10.79
C TRP A 66 5.66 -17.10 -10.98
N ASN A 67 4.79 -17.98 -11.47
CA ASN A 67 3.38 -17.71 -11.67
C ASN A 67 3.13 -16.39 -12.43
N CYS A 68 3.87 -16.19 -13.51
CA CYS A 68 3.63 -15.12 -14.44
C CYS A 68 2.65 -15.56 -15.52
N THR A 69 1.77 -14.67 -15.94
CA THR A 69 0.84 -14.96 -17.04
C THR A 69 1.16 -14.07 -18.23
N TYR A 70 1.48 -14.69 -19.34
CA TYR A 70 1.78 -14.05 -20.62
C TYR A 70 0.62 -14.21 -21.60
N PRO A 71 0.29 -13.18 -22.40
CA PRO A 71 -0.79 -13.27 -23.38
C PRO A 71 -0.51 -14.25 -24.51
N ASP A 72 0.76 -14.34 -24.95
CA ASP A 72 1.19 -15.12 -26.11
C ASP A 72 1.96 -16.39 -25.75
N GLY A 73 1.92 -16.79 -24.48
CA GLY A 73 2.65 -17.93 -23.93
C GLY A 73 3.97 -17.54 -23.29
N GLU A 74 4.48 -18.45 -22.48
CA GLU A 74 5.65 -18.22 -21.64
C GLU A 74 6.94 -18.14 -22.47
N PRO A 75 7.83 -17.19 -22.17
CA PRO A 75 9.12 -17.07 -22.86
C PRO A 75 10.09 -18.16 -22.41
N ALA A 76 11.10 -18.46 -23.22
CA ALA A 76 12.17 -19.39 -22.82
C ALA A 76 13.11 -18.79 -21.77
N GLU A 77 13.34 -17.49 -21.84
CA GLU A 77 14.26 -16.77 -20.97
C GLU A 77 13.77 -15.33 -20.71
N VAL A 78 14.15 -14.81 -19.56
CA VAL A 78 13.91 -13.41 -19.16
C VAL A 78 15.22 -12.74 -18.71
N PHE A 79 15.22 -11.41 -18.69
CA PHE A 79 16.35 -10.64 -18.17
C PHE A 79 16.38 -10.65 -16.62
N PRO A 80 17.54 -10.31 -16.01
CA PRO A 80 17.65 -10.14 -14.56
C PRO A 80 16.72 -9.07 -13.96
N ASN A 81 16.32 -8.07 -14.74
CA ASN A 81 15.41 -7.01 -14.33
C ASN A 81 13.92 -7.41 -14.38
N HIS A 82 13.62 -8.64 -14.72
CA HIS A 82 12.27 -9.16 -14.79
C HIS A 82 11.66 -9.30 -13.38
N TYR A 83 10.67 -8.47 -13.04
CA TYR A 83 10.07 -8.45 -11.69
C TYR A 83 9.50 -9.80 -11.27
N GLY A 84 8.77 -10.47 -12.16
CA GLY A 84 8.17 -11.78 -11.89
C GLY A 84 9.18 -12.84 -11.47
N ALA A 85 10.40 -12.80 -12.05
CA ALA A 85 11.49 -13.74 -11.79
C ALA A 85 12.42 -13.29 -10.65
N SER A 86 12.25 -12.09 -10.10
CA SER A 86 13.20 -11.47 -9.19
C SER A 86 13.24 -12.11 -7.81
N TYR A 87 14.40 -12.02 -7.16
CA TYR A 87 14.57 -12.42 -5.77
C TYR A 87 13.69 -11.59 -4.83
N ILE A 88 13.61 -10.27 -5.10
CA ILE A 88 12.79 -9.37 -4.26
C ILE A 88 11.33 -9.79 -4.22
N ARG A 89 10.72 -10.19 -5.35
CA ARG A 89 9.34 -10.65 -5.39
C ARG A 89 9.15 -12.03 -4.75
N ASN A 90 9.99 -12.99 -5.17
CA ASN A 90 9.75 -14.40 -4.84
C ASN A 90 10.24 -14.80 -3.44
N VAL A 91 11.14 -14.00 -2.84
CA VAL A 91 11.69 -14.25 -1.51
C VAL A 91 11.36 -13.11 -0.57
N THR A 92 11.89 -11.93 -0.82
CA THR A 92 11.83 -10.84 0.16
C THR A 92 10.39 -10.40 0.47
N LEU A 93 9.57 -10.13 -0.55
CA LEU A 93 8.18 -9.71 -0.32
C LEU A 93 7.34 -10.83 0.33
N LYS A 94 7.63 -12.10 0.01
CA LYS A 94 6.96 -13.25 0.66
C LYS A 94 7.34 -13.40 2.14
N GLU A 95 8.60 -13.18 2.49
CA GLU A 95 9.04 -13.13 3.88
C GLU A 95 8.41 -11.95 4.63
N MET A 96 8.26 -10.79 3.98
CA MET A 96 7.59 -9.64 4.55
C MET A 96 6.11 -9.90 4.83
N GLU A 97 5.40 -10.63 3.96
CA GLU A 97 4.00 -11.02 4.21
C GLU A 97 3.83 -11.73 5.55
N THR A 98 4.78 -12.54 5.96
CA THR A 98 4.71 -13.33 7.20
C THR A 98 5.32 -12.65 8.41
N SER A 99 6.32 -11.80 8.21
CA SER A 99 7.03 -11.14 9.31
C SER A 99 6.42 -9.80 9.74
N PHE A 100 5.80 -9.07 8.81
CA PHE A 100 5.21 -7.75 9.08
C PHE A 100 3.73 -7.80 9.43
N PHE A 101 3.03 -8.90 9.15
CA PHE A 101 1.61 -9.02 9.38
C PHE A 101 1.27 -10.28 10.17
N THR A 102 0.35 -10.13 11.13
CA THR A 102 -0.25 -11.29 11.80
C THR A 102 -1.09 -12.10 10.81
N SER A 103 -1.37 -13.37 11.11
CA SER A 103 -2.20 -14.22 10.25
C SER A 103 -3.59 -13.61 9.98
N SER A 104 -4.14 -12.90 10.96
CA SER A 104 -5.42 -12.20 10.79
C SER A 104 -5.32 -11.03 9.83
N GLU A 105 -4.23 -10.28 9.87
CA GLU A 105 -3.96 -9.16 8.96
C GLU A 105 -3.65 -9.66 7.56
N GLN A 106 -2.87 -10.74 7.42
CA GLN A 106 -2.60 -11.36 6.12
C GLN A 106 -3.89 -11.80 5.40
N ALA A 107 -4.91 -12.22 6.16
CA ALA A 107 -6.22 -12.59 5.61
C ALA A 107 -7.03 -11.38 5.09
N LEU A 108 -6.67 -10.17 5.50
CA LEU A 108 -7.28 -8.92 5.01
C LEU A 108 -6.59 -8.38 3.76
N ILE A 109 -5.39 -8.85 3.44
CA ILE A 109 -4.66 -8.44 2.25
C ILE A 109 -5.14 -9.26 1.06
N ASN A 110 -5.72 -8.58 0.09
CA ASN A 110 -6.18 -9.19 -1.15
C ASN A 110 -4.99 -9.57 -2.05
N GLU A 111 -5.14 -10.63 -2.79
CA GLU A 111 -4.31 -10.89 -3.95
C GLU A 111 -4.65 -9.89 -5.05
N THR A 112 -3.62 -9.25 -5.60
CA THR A 112 -3.76 -8.20 -6.61
C THR A 112 -3.01 -8.59 -7.86
N THR A 113 -3.71 -8.61 -8.99
CA THR A 113 -3.09 -8.82 -10.30
C THR A 113 -2.55 -7.48 -10.80
N ILE A 114 -1.26 -7.46 -11.09
CA ILE A 114 -0.53 -6.32 -11.64
C ILE A 114 0.21 -6.72 -12.92
N TYR A 115 0.38 -5.77 -13.82
CA TYR A 115 1.08 -5.96 -15.09
C TYR A 115 2.42 -5.24 -15.08
N THR A 116 3.39 -5.84 -15.77
CA THR A 116 4.78 -5.34 -15.85
C THR A 116 5.37 -5.68 -17.22
N ASP A 117 6.30 -4.85 -17.68
CA ASP A 117 7.04 -5.08 -18.92
C ASP A 117 8.02 -6.25 -18.80
N ASP A 118 8.09 -7.03 -19.85
CA ASP A 118 9.22 -7.92 -20.15
C ASP A 118 10.01 -7.34 -21.33
N THR A 119 11.07 -6.64 -21.03
CA THR A 119 11.88 -5.94 -22.03
C THR A 119 12.66 -6.87 -22.92
N LYS A 120 12.99 -8.09 -22.46
CA LYS A 120 13.66 -9.10 -23.29
C LYS A 120 12.78 -9.61 -24.41
N ASN A 121 11.50 -9.84 -24.11
CA ASN A 121 10.57 -10.48 -25.02
C ASN A 121 9.61 -9.47 -25.68
N ASN A 122 9.80 -8.18 -25.40
CA ASN A 122 8.94 -7.10 -25.89
C ASN A 122 7.45 -7.41 -25.65
N SER A 123 7.13 -7.81 -24.45
CA SER A 123 5.81 -8.26 -24.01
C SER A 123 5.44 -7.65 -22.68
N VAL A 124 4.18 -7.79 -22.30
CA VAL A 124 3.66 -7.45 -20.98
C VAL A 124 3.11 -8.72 -20.34
N TYR A 125 3.46 -8.94 -19.10
CA TYR A 125 2.95 -10.08 -18.33
C TYR A 125 2.30 -9.60 -17.05
N SER A 126 1.50 -10.46 -16.44
CA SER A 126 0.93 -10.20 -15.12
C SER A 126 1.47 -11.14 -14.05
N THR A 127 1.46 -10.64 -12.82
CA THR A 127 1.66 -11.44 -11.60
C THR A 127 0.51 -11.18 -10.64
N THR A 128 0.25 -12.13 -9.75
CA THR A 128 -0.75 -11.97 -8.69
C THR A 128 -0.05 -12.11 -7.35
N ASP A 129 -0.07 -11.02 -6.58
CA ASP A 129 0.70 -10.88 -5.36
C ASP A 129 -0.11 -10.19 -4.26
N LYS A 130 0.17 -10.51 -3.01
CA LYS A 130 -0.36 -9.75 -1.85
C LYS A 130 0.41 -8.46 -1.64
N LEU A 131 1.75 -8.56 -1.56
CA LEU A 131 2.63 -7.40 -1.53
C LEU A 131 3.32 -7.25 -2.89
N TYR A 132 3.38 -6.04 -3.40
CA TYR A 132 4.02 -5.75 -4.68
C TYR A 132 4.72 -4.38 -4.66
N LEU A 133 5.65 -4.19 -5.59
CA LEU A 133 6.33 -2.90 -5.77
C LEU A 133 5.50 -1.97 -6.67
N ALA A 134 5.68 -0.66 -6.47
CA ALA A 134 5.11 0.35 -7.37
C ALA A 134 5.64 0.20 -8.79
N TYR A 135 4.91 0.74 -9.75
CA TYR A 135 5.35 0.92 -11.13
C TYR A 135 5.73 2.39 -11.38
N GLY A 136 6.62 2.66 -12.30
CA GLY A 136 6.96 4.00 -12.76
C GLY A 136 7.39 3.95 -14.22
N ASP A 137 7.02 4.97 -14.98
CA ASP A 137 7.37 5.09 -16.39
C ASP A 137 8.66 5.88 -16.55
N GLN A 138 9.59 5.34 -17.31
CA GLN A 138 10.84 6.00 -17.63
C GLN A 138 10.64 7.31 -18.43
N GLU A 139 9.53 7.44 -19.13
CA GLU A 139 9.18 8.65 -19.90
C GLU A 139 8.40 9.67 -19.06
N ASP A 140 7.70 9.25 -18.03
CA ASP A 140 6.98 10.12 -17.07
C ASP A 140 7.62 10.07 -15.68
N TYR A 141 8.69 10.82 -15.51
CA TYR A 141 9.48 10.87 -14.27
C TYR A 141 8.78 11.50 -13.06
N ASN A 142 7.51 11.84 -13.15
CA ASN A 142 6.88 12.71 -12.14
C ASN A 142 6.09 11.96 -11.08
N HIS A 143 5.79 10.69 -11.27
CA HIS A 143 4.99 9.91 -10.33
C HIS A 143 5.26 8.41 -10.43
N ILE A 144 4.94 7.71 -9.34
CA ILE A 144 4.79 6.25 -9.34
C ILE A 144 3.31 5.90 -9.29
N THR A 145 2.96 4.69 -9.70
CA THR A 145 1.62 4.15 -9.59
C THR A 145 1.61 2.89 -8.74
N VAL A 146 0.52 2.69 -8.02
CA VAL A 146 0.23 1.50 -7.22
C VAL A 146 -1.19 1.01 -7.51
N GLY A 147 -1.50 -0.20 -7.09
CA GLY A 147 -2.79 -0.82 -7.37
C GLY A 147 -2.84 -1.53 -8.71
N LYS A 148 -4.04 -1.93 -9.10
CA LYS A 148 -4.26 -2.61 -10.38
C LYS A 148 -3.98 -1.66 -11.53
N ASN A 149 -3.24 -2.16 -12.49
CA ASN A 149 -3.06 -1.55 -13.79
C ASN A 149 -3.54 -2.53 -14.88
N SER A 150 -3.31 -2.21 -16.14
CA SER A 150 -3.71 -3.07 -17.25
C SER A 150 -2.55 -3.34 -18.21
N ALA A 151 -2.68 -4.38 -19.02
CA ALA A 151 -1.68 -4.69 -20.06
C ALA A 151 -1.59 -3.60 -21.14
N ASN A 152 -2.65 -2.81 -21.32
CA ASN A 152 -2.68 -1.73 -22.32
C ASN A 152 -2.18 -0.40 -21.79
N ASP A 153 -2.14 -0.26 -20.46
CA ASP A 153 -1.66 0.94 -19.78
C ASP A 153 -1.07 0.53 -18.41
N LEU A 154 0.24 0.45 -18.38
CA LEU A 154 0.97 0.07 -17.16
C LEU A 154 0.94 1.18 -16.10
N ASN A 155 0.65 2.42 -16.50
CA ASN A 155 0.47 3.56 -15.61
C ASN A 155 -0.98 3.74 -15.13
N ASP A 156 -1.92 2.87 -15.54
CA ASP A 156 -3.33 2.86 -15.10
C ASP A 156 -3.45 2.36 -13.67
N GLY A 157 -2.85 3.09 -12.75
CA GLY A 157 -2.87 2.84 -11.32
C GLY A 157 -3.16 4.10 -10.53
N LEU A 158 -3.17 3.99 -9.23
CA LEU A 158 -3.30 5.14 -8.34
C LEU A 158 -1.96 5.88 -8.27
N ARG A 159 -1.95 7.12 -8.68
CA ARG A 159 -0.76 7.96 -8.73
C ARG A 159 -0.32 8.38 -7.34
N ILE A 160 0.97 8.24 -7.08
CA ILE A 160 1.63 8.81 -5.92
C ILE A 160 2.64 9.82 -6.40
N ASP A 161 2.41 11.08 -6.06
CA ASP A 161 3.26 12.19 -6.44
C ASP A 161 4.49 12.26 -5.50
N PRO A 162 5.70 12.52 -6.01
CA PRO A 162 6.90 12.70 -5.19
C PRO A 162 6.77 13.72 -4.07
N SER A 163 5.90 14.71 -4.20
CA SER A 163 5.63 15.70 -3.15
C SER A 163 5.10 15.10 -1.85
N TYR A 164 4.50 13.89 -1.91
CA TYR A 164 4.03 13.16 -0.74
C TYR A 164 5.13 12.41 0.03
N TRP A 165 6.32 12.32 -0.51
CA TRP A 165 7.35 11.42 0.01
C TRP A 165 8.12 11.95 1.21
N GLY A 166 7.69 13.09 1.76
CA GLY A 166 8.30 13.67 2.95
C GLY A 166 9.64 14.33 2.69
N LYS A 167 10.02 15.28 3.56
CA LYS A 167 11.21 16.12 3.37
C LYS A 167 12.52 15.44 3.77
N SER A 168 12.53 14.24 4.32
CA SER A 168 13.67 13.74 5.08
C SER A 168 14.32 12.45 4.63
N VAL A 169 13.80 11.78 3.60
CA VAL A 169 14.35 10.46 3.24
C VAL A 169 14.89 10.50 1.82
N LEU A 170 16.21 10.69 1.73
CA LEU A 170 17.01 10.58 0.50
C LEU A 170 17.34 9.10 0.21
N GLU A 171 16.41 8.19 0.44
CA GLU A 171 16.64 6.76 0.22
C GLU A 171 16.00 6.33 -1.09
N LEU A 172 16.82 5.82 -2.00
CA LEU A 172 16.35 5.13 -3.18
C LEU A 172 15.62 3.86 -2.77
N PHE A 173 14.52 3.56 -3.43
CA PHE A 173 13.80 2.31 -3.24
C PHE A 173 13.42 1.69 -4.58
N TRP A 174 13.41 0.36 -4.60
CA TRP A 174 13.04 -0.40 -5.78
C TRP A 174 11.61 -0.15 -6.20
N ILE A 175 11.39 0.00 -7.50
CA ILE A 175 10.09 -0.17 -8.14
C ILE A 175 10.16 -1.37 -9.10
N ARG A 176 9.03 -1.84 -9.64
CA ARG A 176 9.03 -3.06 -10.46
C ARG A 176 9.36 -2.85 -11.93
N SER A 177 9.46 -1.60 -12.36
CA SER A 177 9.69 -1.25 -13.76
C SER A 177 11.11 -1.56 -14.19
N PRO A 178 11.34 -2.31 -15.25
CA PRO A 178 12.67 -2.50 -15.81
C PRO A 178 13.21 -1.17 -16.33
N PHE A 179 14.51 -0.95 -16.20
CA PHE A 179 15.20 0.15 -16.85
C PHE A 179 15.77 -0.32 -18.19
N VAL A 180 15.47 0.43 -19.25
CA VAL A 180 16.02 0.20 -20.57
C VAL A 180 17.01 1.31 -20.88
N SER A 181 18.27 0.96 -21.08
CA SER A 181 19.29 1.92 -21.50
C SER A 181 19.09 2.30 -22.97
N ASN A 182 19.17 3.58 -23.28
CA ASN A 182 19.16 4.05 -24.66
C ASN A 182 20.41 3.59 -25.44
N ASP A 183 21.51 3.33 -24.73
CA ASP A 183 22.78 2.90 -25.34
C ASP A 183 22.83 1.39 -25.60
N ASP A 184 22.12 0.59 -24.81
CA ASP A 184 21.99 -0.85 -25.01
C ASP A 184 20.61 -1.35 -24.59
N PRO A 185 19.65 -1.44 -25.51
CA PRO A 185 18.30 -1.94 -25.22
C PRO A 185 18.24 -3.43 -24.87
N ASN A 186 19.37 -4.17 -25.04
CA ASN A 186 19.49 -5.57 -24.66
C ASN A 186 20.13 -5.74 -23.27
N ASP A 187 20.49 -4.65 -22.60
CA ASP A 187 20.99 -4.70 -21.24
C ASP A 187 19.84 -4.79 -20.24
N GLY A 188 19.50 -5.99 -19.82
CA GLY A 188 18.51 -6.26 -18.80
C GLY A 188 19.04 -6.24 -17.36
N SER A 189 20.17 -5.60 -17.12
CA SER A 189 20.86 -5.60 -15.81
C SER A 189 20.29 -4.63 -14.81
N SER A 190 19.43 -3.69 -15.21
CA SER A 190 19.00 -2.56 -14.39
C SER A 190 17.47 -2.47 -14.25
N VAL A 191 17.04 -1.97 -13.09
CA VAL A 191 15.66 -1.70 -12.72
C VAL A 191 15.55 -0.24 -12.29
N LEU A 192 14.40 0.36 -12.47
CA LEU A 192 14.16 1.70 -11.96
C LEU A 192 14.10 1.69 -10.43
N THR A 193 14.73 2.69 -9.85
CA THR A 193 14.55 3.06 -8.45
C THR A 193 13.87 4.40 -8.39
N ALA A 194 13.01 4.60 -7.40
CA ALA A 194 12.37 5.86 -7.18
C ALA A 194 13.11 6.66 -6.08
N TRP A 195 13.18 7.96 -6.28
CA TRP A 195 13.82 8.89 -5.35
C TRP A 195 12.82 9.93 -4.86
N PRO A 196 12.66 10.10 -3.54
CA PRO A 196 11.79 11.12 -2.99
C PRO A 196 12.40 12.51 -3.16
N SER A 197 12.25 13.12 -4.32
CA SER A 197 12.75 14.45 -4.62
C SER A 197 11.64 15.37 -5.13
N LYS A 198 11.60 16.61 -4.61
CA LYS A 198 10.67 17.63 -5.10
C LYS A 198 11.07 18.28 -6.43
N ASN A 199 12.32 18.16 -6.83
CA ASN A 199 12.90 19.04 -7.86
C ASN A 199 13.57 18.32 -9.02
N TYR A 200 13.57 16.98 -9.08
CA TYR A 200 14.25 16.19 -10.11
C TYR A 200 13.44 14.95 -10.50
N PRO A 201 13.75 14.36 -11.68
CA PRO A 201 13.13 13.11 -12.08
C PRO A 201 13.21 12.11 -10.94
N ALA A 202 12.07 11.56 -10.61
CA ALA A 202 11.90 10.71 -9.45
C ALA A 202 12.55 9.33 -9.62
N PHE A 203 13.13 9.03 -10.79
CA PHE A 203 13.63 7.72 -11.14
C PHE A 203 15.10 7.72 -11.54
N ASN A 204 15.78 6.63 -11.18
CA ASN A 204 17.13 6.34 -11.63
C ASN A 204 17.25 4.85 -11.95
N GLY A 205 17.97 4.50 -13.01
CA GLY A 205 18.33 3.13 -13.28
C GLY A 205 19.39 2.65 -12.29
N ALA A 206 19.16 1.53 -11.63
CA ALA A 206 20.10 0.89 -10.73
C ALA A 206 20.30 -0.58 -11.13
N GLN A 207 21.52 -1.07 -11.07
CA GLN A 207 21.79 -2.49 -11.29
C GLN A 207 21.00 -3.34 -10.30
N THR A 208 20.43 -4.45 -10.77
CA THR A 208 19.61 -5.33 -9.93
C THR A 208 20.35 -5.88 -8.71
N SER A 209 21.67 -5.94 -8.77
CA SER A 209 22.57 -6.35 -7.68
C SER A 209 22.86 -5.24 -6.64
N ASN A 210 22.46 -4.00 -6.89
CA ASN A 210 22.57 -2.96 -5.89
C ASN A 210 21.67 -3.25 -4.69
N VAL A 211 22.01 -2.66 -3.56
CA VAL A 211 21.22 -2.78 -2.33
C VAL A 211 20.43 -1.50 -2.12
N GLU A 212 19.15 -1.54 -2.42
CA GLU A 212 18.25 -0.40 -2.26
C GLU A 212 17.10 -0.75 -1.31
N LYS A 213 16.38 0.26 -0.85
CA LYS A 213 15.26 0.09 0.08
C LYS A 213 14.02 -0.47 -0.61
N ILE A 214 13.07 -0.91 0.20
CA ILE A 214 11.77 -1.43 -0.25
C ILE A 214 10.64 -0.58 0.32
N ARG A 215 9.69 -0.25 -0.53
CA ARG A 215 8.42 0.38 -0.15
C ARG A 215 7.29 -0.35 -0.88
N PRO A 216 6.73 -1.42 -0.30
CA PRO A 216 5.68 -2.19 -0.95
C PRO A 216 4.33 -1.48 -0.91
N ALA A 217 3.44 -1.96 -1.77
CA ALA A 217 2.02 -1.67 -1.77
C ALA A 217 1.21 -2.95 -1.62
N PHE A 218 -0.06 -2.81 -1.24
CA PHE A 218 -1.04 -3.89 -1.21
C PHE A 218 -2.48 -3.36 -1.25
N GLU A 219 -3.41 -4.26 -1.59
CA GLU A 219 -4.85 -4.01 -1.52
C GLU A 219 -5.41 -4.57 -0.21
N LEU A 220 -5.96 -3.69 0.62
CA LEU A 220 -6.63 -4.07 1.84
C LEU A 220 -8.12 -4.27 1.59
N ASN A 221 -8.67 -5.41 2.01
CA ASN A 221 -10.11 -5.67 1.96
C ASN A 221 -10.84 -4.77 2.95
N SER A 222 -11.44 -3.70 2.43
CA SER A 222 -12.15 -2.70 3.25
C SER A 222 -13.56 -3.11 3.63
N SER A 223 -14.12 -4.17 3.02
CA SER A 223 -15.46 -4.66 3.38
C SER A 223 -15.54 -5.20 4.81
N THR A 224 -14.39 -5.51 5.39
CA THR A 224 -14.25 -6.05 6.75
C THR A 224 -13.71 -5.05 7.75
N ILE A 225 -13.40 -3.83 7.30
CA ILE A 225 -12.92 -2.75 8.16
C ILE A 225 -14.12 -2.01 8.71
N LEU A 226 -14.32 -2.09 10.01
CA LEU A 226 -15.41 -1.42 10.68
C LEU A 226 -15.14 0.07 10.92
N PHE A 227 -13.89 0.41 11.23
CA PHE A 227 -13.52 1.79 11.55
C PHE A 227 -12.01 2.03 11.51
N ALA A 228 -11.67 3.30 11.36
CA ALA A 228 -10.33 3.81 11.61
C ALA A 228 -10.39 4.74 12.84
N SER A 229 -9.39 4.67 13.69
CA SER A 229 -9.26 5.57 14.84
C SER A 229 -7.95 6.33 14.74
N ALA A 230 -7.91 7.56 15.24
CA ALA A 230 -6.66 8.27 15.40
C ALA A 230 -5.70 7.48 16.31
N VAL A 231 -4.44 7.64 16.07
CA VAL A 231 -3.34 6.88 16.65
C VAL A 231 -3.12 7.18 18.14
N PRO A 232 -2.30 6.40 18.84
CA PRO A 232 -2.44 5.90 20.23
C PRO A 232 -2.65 6.92 21.33
N SER A 233 -2.38 8.17 21.08
CA SER A 233 -2.62 9.24 22.06
C SER A 233 -3.97 9.95 21.93
N ALA A 234 -4.81 9.54 20.99
CA ALA A 234 -6.12 10.14 20.81
C ALA A 234 -7.00 9.92 22.06
N THR A 235 -7.07 10.93 22.89
CA THR A 235 -8.00 10.97 24.03
C THR A 235 -9.36 11.46 23.53
N SER A 236 -10.39 10.64 23.73
CA SER A 236 -11.76 11.04 23.49
C SER A 236 -12.15 12.18 24.44
N THR A 237 -12.50 13.34 23.91
CA THR A 237 -12.96 14.49 24.68
C THR A 237 -14.49 14.56 24.81
N GLY A 238 -15.19 13.48 24.55
CA GLY A 238 -16.64 13.42 24.74
C GLY A 238 -17.47 13.59 23.47
N ASN A 239 -17.00 14.33 22.49
CA ASN A 239 -17.66 14.49 21.17
C ASN A 239 -16.97 13.63 20.12
N LEU A 240 -17.72 13.22 19.10
CA LEU A 240 -17.14 12.59 17.91
C LEU A 240 -16.33 13.66 17.15
N THR A 241 -15.04 13.65 17.30
CA THR A 241 -14.13 14.55 16.58
C THR A 241 -13.06 13.76 15.88
N LEU A 242 -12.65 14.23 14.70
CA LEU A 242 -11.43 13.75 14.08
C LEU A 242 -10.26 14.21 14.95
N GLN A 243 -9.50 13.27 15.49
CA GLN A 243 -8.33 13.59 16.30
C GLN A 243 -7.08 13.00 15.66
N ASP A 244 -6.25 13.88 15.21
CA ASP A 244 -4.86 13.65 14.87
C ASP A 244 -4.04 14.37 15.94
N THR A 245 -3.82 13.69 17.06
CA THR A 245 -3.18 14.30 18.24
C THR A 245 -1.69 14.40 18.11
N ASP A 246 -1.10 13.63 17.21
CA ASP A 246 0.34 13.61 17.00
C ASP A 246 0.75 14.54 15.85
N GLY A 247 -0.22 15.03 15.08
CA GLY A 247 0.02 15.88 13.91
C GLY A 247 0.70 15.13 12.75
N ASP A 248 0.72 13.81 12.80
CA ASP A 248 1.31 12.97 11.76
C ASP A 248 0.30 12.49 10.72
N GLY A 249 -0.98 12.76 10.93
CA GLY A 249 -2.07 12.40 10.03
C GLY A 249 -2.38 10.90 9.95
N ALA A 250 -1.92 10.10 10.90
CA ALA A 250 -2.08 8.65 10.84
C ALA A 250 -3.26 8.12 11.66
N PHE A 251 -3.92 7.08 11.14
CA PHE A 251 -5.05 6.41 11.76
C PHE A 251 -4.76 4.92 11.97
N THR A 252 -5.29 4.36 13.05
CA THR A 252 -5.29 2.91 13.25
C THR A 252 -6.52 2.28 12.61
N LEU A 253 -6.32 1.30 11.75
CA LEU A 253 -7.41 0.51 11.20
C LEU A 253 -7.87 -0.55 12.21
N ARG A 254 -9.20 -0.68 12.34
CA ARG A 254 -9.86 -1.73 13.11
C ARG A 254 -10.69 -2.58 12.17
N TYR A 255 -10.72 -3.87 12.39
CA TYR A 255 -11.44 -4.81 11.55
C TYR A 255 -12.38 -5.69 12.38
N ASP A 256 -13.40 -6.21 11.74
CA ASP A 256 -14.35 -7.13 12.37
C ASP A 256 -13.71 -8.50 12.59
N ALA A 257 -13.21 -8.71 13.81
CA ALA A 257 -12.60 -9.96 14.18
C ALA A 257 -13.58 -11.15 14.17
N SER A 258 -14.90 -10.93 14.18
CA SER A 258 -15.87 -12.01 14.13
C SER A 258 -15.86 -12.75 12.79
N LYS A 259 -15.51 -12.07 11.71
CA LYS A 259 -15.29 -12.66 10.39
C LYS A 259 -14.05 -13.55 10.33
N TYR A 260 -13.19 -13.43 11.33
CA TYR A 260 -11.92 -14.16 11.44
C TYR A 260 -11.83 -15.02 12.70
N SER A 261 -12.96 -15.55 13.17
CA SER A 261 -13.03 -16.46 14.32
C SER A 261 -13.19 -15.87 15.72
N LYS A 262 -13.30 -14.56 15.87
CA LYS A 262 -13.64 -13.97 17.17
C LYS A 262 -14.99 -13.28 17.09
N ASN A 263 -15.94 -13.83 17.82
CA ASN A 263 -17.25 -13.23 18.00
C ASN A 263 -17.09 -11.93 18.81
N LEU A 264 -17.54 -10.80 18.27
CA LEU A 264 -17.69 -9.55 19.03
C LEU A 264 -18.83 -9.66 20.07
N GLY A 265 -19.40 -10.84 20.23
CA GLY A 265 -20.51 -11.09 21.13
C GLY A 265 -21.83 -10.58 20.55
N SER A 266 -22.67 -10.11 21.43
CA SER A 266 -23.96 -9.51 21.13
C SER A 266 -23.89 -8.00 20.85
N ALA A 267 -22.70 -7.45 20.52
CA ALA A 267 -22.53 -6.03 20.27
C ALA A 267 -23.46 -5.55 19.14
N VAL A 268 -24.32 -4.62 19.45
CA VAL A 268 -25.28 -4.03 18.52
C VAL A 268 -25.16 -2.51 18.55
N ILE A 269 -25.16 -1.90 17.39
CA ILE A 269 -25.27 -0.46 17.21
C ILE A 269 -26.63 -0.16 16.62
N SER A 270 -27.41 0.67 17.31
CA SER A 270 -28.70 1.17 16.83
C SER A 270 -28.75 2.69 16.95
N TYR A 271 -29.73 3.28 16.29
CA TYR A 271 -29.92 4.73 16.27
C TYR A 271 -31.27 5.08 16.87
N ASP A 272 -31.28 6.08 17.72
CA ASP A 272 -32.48 6.69 18.27
C ASP A 272 -32.37 8.20 18.14
N GLU A 273 -33.07 8.76 17.14
CA GLU A 273 -33.09 10.21 16.82
C GLU A 273 -31.68 10.82 16.71
N SER A 274 -31.20 11.39 17.82
CA SER A 274 -29.90 12.08 17.91
C SER A 274 -28.80 11.28 18.62
N LYS A 275 -29.07 10.00 18.91
CA LYS A 275 -28.15 9.16 19.68
C LYS A 275 -27.80 7.87 18.95
N VAL A 276 -26.58 7.42 19.18
CA VAL A 276 -26.12 6.08 18.86
C VAL A 276 -26.20 5.25 20.13
N ILE A 277 -27.03 4.21 20.11
CA ILE A 277 -27.19 3.28 21.24
C ILE A 277 -26.23 2.13 21.07
N LEU A 278 -25.46 1.85 22.11
CA LEU A 278 -24.44 0.81 22.13
C LEU A 278 -24.87 -0.31 23.08
N THR A 279 -25.09 -1.50 22.55
CA THR A 279 -25.42 -2.68 23.36
C THR A 279 -24.25 -3.65 23.30
N ASP A 280 -23.77 -4.06 24.47
CA ASP A 280 -22.69 -5.02 24.63
C ASP A 280 -21.40 -4.68 23.85
N VAL A 281 -21.14 -3.40 23.60
CA VAL A 281 -19.90 -2.95 22.94
C VAL A 281 -18.75 -2.99 23.94
N PRO A 282 -17.68 -3.76 23.66
CA PRO A 282 -16.55 -3.86 24.57
C PRO A 282 -15.83 -2.53 24.80
N ASN A 283 -15.37 -2.32 26.01
CA ASN A 283 -14.50 -1.19 26.33
C ASN A 283 -13.24 -1.20 25.47
N GLY A 284 -12.80 -0.03 25.06
CA GLY A 284 -11.66 0.13 24.16
C GLY A 284 -12.02 0.05 22.68
N THR A 285 -13.27 -0.29 22.35
CA THR A 285 -13.79 -0.20 20.98
C THR A 285 -13.89 1.25 20.54
N TYR A 286 -13.65 1.53 19.28
CA TYR A 286 -13.84 2.85 18.70
C TYR A 286 -15.14 2.90 17.89
N LEU A 287 -16.03 3.82 18.25
CA LEU A 287 -17.16 4.21 17.41
C LEU A 287 -16.65 5.20 16.36
N VAL A 288 -16.93 4.94 15.10
CA VAL A 288 -16.57 5.83 14.00
C VAL A 288 -17.80 6.22 13.22
N ALA A 289 -17.97 7.51 12.99
CA ALA A 289 -18.99 8.08 12.13
C ALA A 289 -18.35 8.88 11.01
N GLN A 290 -18.91 8.76 9.80
CA GLN A 290 -18.44 9.49 8.63
C GLN A 290 -19.59 10.27 7.99
N ASN A 291 -19.33 11.51 7.64
CA ASN A 291 -20.26 12.36 6.87
C ASN A 291 -19.48 13.19 5.83
N SER A 292 -20.17 14.09 5.13
CA SER A 292 -19.54 14.99 4.15
C SER A 292 -18.49 15.94 4.72
N ASN A 293 -18.48 16.16 6.04
CA ASN A 293 -17.56 17.09 6.71
C ASN A 293 -16.33 16.38 7.31
N GLY A 294 -16.32 15.06 7.34
CA GLY A 294 -15.17 14.30 7.83
C GLY A 294 -15.52 12.98 8.51
N THR A 295 -14.49 12.37 9.07
CA THR A 295 -14.58 11.15 9.86
C THR A 295 -14.32 11.48 11.33
N TYR A 296 -15.22 11.03 12.17
CA TYR A 296 -15.22 11.29 13.62
C TYR A 296 -15.03 9.96 14.35
N ALA A 297 -14.23 9.94 15.38
CA ALA A 297 -14.00 8.74 16.17
C ALA A 297 -14.10 9.02 17.67
N LYS A 298 -14.65 8.05 18.41
CA LYS A 298 -14.70 8.08 19.88
C LYS A 298 -14.40 6.70 20.43
N GLN A 299 -13.45 6.63 21.35
CA GLN A 299 -13.23 5.39 22.10
C GLN A 299 -14.33 5.20 23.14
N ILE A 300 -14.92 4.01 23.15
CA ILE A 300 -15.95 3.61 24.10
C ILE A 300 -15.26 3.10 25.36
N THR A 301 -15.57 3.69 26.48
CA THR A 301 -14.99 3.35 27.78
C THR A 301 -15.97 2.80 28.80
N ASN A 302 -17.23 2.92 28.62
CA ASN A 302 -18.36 2.31 29.35
C ASN A 302 -19.69 2.94 28.91
N GLU A 303 -19.66 3.70 27.85
CA GLU A 303 -20.87 4.36 27.35
C GLU A 303 -21.82 3.34 26.76
N THR A 304 -23.09 3.50 27.06
CA THR A 304 -24.21 2.78 26.43
C THR A 304 -24.90 3.61 25.36
N GLU A 305 -24.59 4.90 25.31
CA GLU A 305 -25.06 5.81 24.27
C GLU A 305 -24.03 6.90 23.95
N VAL A 306 -24.04 7.37 22.73
CA VAL A 306 -23.22 8.50 22.27
C VAL A 306 -24.09 9.46 21.50
N SER A 307 -24.06 10.75 21.87
CA SER A 307 -24.80 11.81 21.15
C SER A 307 -24.29 11.92 19.71
N ALA A 308 -25.22 11.99 18.76
CA ALA A 308 -24.94 12.23 17.36
C ALA A 308 -24.99 13.74 16.98
N SER A 309 -25.28 14.62 17.93
CA SER A 309 -25.18 16.07 17.73
C SER A 309 -23.71 16.50 17.82
N GLY A 310 -23.16 16.98 16.70
CA GLY A 310 -21.82 17.60 16.62
C GLY A 310 -21.90 19.07 17.07
#